data_b83b6ca40670dfaa8e9a566f87b790a6
#
_entry.id   b83b6ca40670dfaa8e9a566f87b790a6
#
_cell.length_a   1.000
_cell.length_b   1.000
_cell.length_c   1.000
_cell.angle_alpha   90.00
_cell.angle_beta   90.00
_cell.angle_gamma   90.00
#
_symmetry.space_group_name_H-M   'P 1'
#
loop_
_entity.id
_entity.type
_entity.pdbx_description
1 polymer ?
#
loop_
_entity_poly.entity_id
_entity_poly.type
_entity_poly.pdbx_seq_one_letter_code
_entity_poly.pdbx_strand_id
1 'polypeptide(L)'
;LYSVAHLKEDRIGLYLAFLDEQPVSAGALLRTNGAASITNLVTIDDYRGQGVATTLTYRMLADARELDCDHVMVYSTAQGFSLFHRLGFEIFSQRQWFLPPGIDYE
;
A
#
# COMPACT_ATOMS: atom_id res chain seq x y z
N LEU A 1 -4.14 6.85 17.73
CA LEU A 1 -3.55 7.64 16.65
C LEU A 1 -2.36 6.91 16.05
N TYR A 2 -2.29 6.94 14.74
CA TYR A 2 -1.18 6.34 14.02
C TYR A 2 -0.21 7.42 13.59
N SER A 3 1.07 7.14 13.71
CA SER A 3 2.11 7.96 13.11
C SER A 3 2.70 7.22 11.91
N VAL A 4 3.16 7.97 10.92
CA VAL A 4 3.72 7.40 9.70
C VAL A 4 5.16 7.87 9.56
N ALA A 5 6.08 6.92 9.45
CA ALA A 5 7.45 7.20 9.09
C ALA A 5 7.64 6.93 7.61
N HIS A 6 8.51 7.69 7.00
CA HIS A 6 8.68 7.69 5.56
C HIS A 6 10.15 7.80 5.22
N LEU A 7 10.66 6.80 4.52
CA LEU A 7 12.00 6.83 3.96
C LEU A 7 11.86 6.99 2.45
N LYS A 8 12.47 8.03 1.91
CA LYS A 8 12.30 8.38 0.50
C LYS A 8 13.64 8.38 -0.22
N GLU A 9 13.69 7.68 -1.33
CA GLU A 9 14.74 7.78 -2.33
C GLU A 9 14.11 8.16 -3.67
N ASP A 10 14.93 8.39 -4.70
CA ASP A 10 14.44 8.96 -5.98
C ASP A 10 13.21 8.31 -6.56
N ARG A 11 13.10 6.97 -6.48
CA ARG A 11 12.01 6.23 -7.12
C ARG A 11 11.20 5.41 -6.15
N ILE A 12 11.63 5.30 -4.91
CA ILE A 12 11.02 4.41 -3.93
C ILE A 12 10.74 5.19 -2.66
N GLY A 13 9.51 5.12 -2.19
CA GLY A 13 9.15 5.56 -0.86
C GLY A 13 8.75 4.34 -0.03
N LEU A 14 9.34 4.19 1.14
CA LEU A 14 8.98 3.14 2.08
C LEU A 14 8.23 3.78 3.23
N TYR A 15 7.09 3.21 3.57
CA TYR A 15 6.20 3.77 4.58
C TYR A 15 5.95 2.76 5.69
N LEU A 16 5.98 3.25 6.91
CA LEU A 16 5.65 2.46 8.09
C LEU A 16 4.62 3.23 8.90
N ALA A 17 3.58 2.55 9.32
CA ALA A 17 2.64 3.12 10.28
C ALA A 17 2.93 2.53 11.65
N PHE A 18 2.94 3.39 12.66
CA PHE A 18 3.24 3.03 14.03
C PHE A 18 2.05 3.31 14.93
N LEU A 19 1.84 2.44 15.87
CA LEU A 19 0.93 2.65 16.98
C LEU A 19 1.71 2.40 18.26
N ASP A 20 1.80 3.43 19.13
CA ASP A 20 2.55 3.36 20.37
C ASP A 20 3.98 2.85 20.17
N GLU A 21 4.67 3.45 19.18
CA GLU A 21 6.06 3.13 18.82
C GLU A 21 6.27 1.74 18.25
N GLN A 22 5.19 1.00 17.98
CA GLN A 22 5.28 -0.31 17.36
C GLN A 22 4.84 -0.23 15.90
N PRO A 23 5.65 -0.75 14.96
CA PRO A 23 5.24 -0.76 13.55
C PRO A 23 4.11 -1.78 13.36
N VAL A 24 3.01 -1.34 12.77
CA VAL A 24 1.82 -2.18 12.59
C VAL A 24 1.41 -2.34 11.12
N SER A 25 1.93 -1.51 10.23
CA SER A 25 1.65 -1.60 8.80
C SER A 25 2.81 -1.05 8.01
N ALA A 26 2.98 -1.54 6.79
CA ALA A 26 4.03 -1.10 5.88
C ALA A 26 3.51 -1.09 4.45
N GLY A 27 4.12 -0.25 3.62
CA GLY A 27 3.83 -0.21 2.20
C GLY A 27 4.96 0.46 1.45
N ALA A 28 4.99 0.30 0.14
CA ALA A 28 5.97 0.92 -0.72
C ALA A 28 5.30 1.64 -1.87
N LEU A 29 5.84 2.79 -2.23
CA LEU A 29 5.42 3.56 -3.38
C LEU A 29 6.58 3.63 -4.36
N LEU A 30 6.40 3.06 -5.54
CA LEU A 30 7.38 3.09 -6.62
C LEU A 30 6.97 4.12 -7.66
N ARG A 31 7.89 4.99 -8.04
CA ARG A 31 7.61 6.03 -9.04
C ARG A 31 8.39 5.78 -10.31
N THR A 32 7.71 5.87 -11.46
CA THR A 32 8.32 5.71 -12.77
C THR A 32 7.58 6.57 -13.80
N ASN A 33 8.27 7.55 -14.39
CA ASN A 33 7.77 8.33 -15.53
C ASN A 33 6.33 8.85 -15.39
N GLY A 34 6.04 9.53 -14.29
CA GLY A 34 4.72 10.13 -14.09
C GLY A 34 3.67 9.18 -13.55
N ALA A 35 4.04 7.94 -13.27
CA ALA A 35 3.16 6.95 -12.66
C ALA A 35 3.75 6.47 -11.33
N ALA A 36 2.90 5.98 -10.46
CA ALA A 36 3.31 5.39 -9.20
C ALA A 36 2.61 4.05 -8.99
N SER A 37 3.26 3.17 -8.25
CA SER A 37 2.69 1.87 -7.89
C SER A 37 2.78 1.68 -6.39
N ILE A 38 1.68 1.28 -5.78
CA ILE A 38 1.64 0.89 -4.38
C ILE A 38 1.83 -0.62 -4.32
N THR A 39 2.85 -1.06 -3.61
CA THR A 39 3.17 -2.48 -3.48
C THR A 39 3.44 -2.83 -2.03
N ASN A 40 3.37 -4.12 -1.74
CA ASN A 40 3.75 -4.67 -0.43
C ASN A 40 3.03 -4.00 0.74
N LEU A 41 1.76 -3.64 0.53
CA LEU A 41 0.96 -3.06 1.61
C LEU A 41 0.49 -4.19 2.52
N VAL A 42 0.99 -4.21 3.73
CA VAL A 42 0.69 -5.24 4.71
C VAL A 42 0.35 -4.61 6.05
N THR A 43 -0.51 -5.26 6.81
CA THR A 43 -0.88 -4.85 8.16
C THR A 43 -0.83 -6.09 9.06
N ILE A 44 -0.28 -5.95 10.25
CA ILE A 44 -0.26 -7.02 11.25
C ILE A 44 -1.71 -7.43 11.57
N ASP A 45 -1.96 -8.74 11.68
CA ASP A 45 -3.31 -9.28 11.82
C ASP A 45 -4.13 -8.61 12.92
N ASP A 46 -3.53 -8.37 14.08
CA ASP A 46 -4.22 -7.78 15.23
C ASP A 46 -4.73 -6.36 14.95
N TYR A 47 -4.22 -5.71 13.93
CA TYR A 47 -4.54 -4.33 13.61
C TYR A 47 -5.31 -4.17 12.30
N ARG A 48 -5.73 -5.26 11.70
CA ARG A 48 -6.56 -5.21 10.51
C ARG A 48 -7.96 -4.72 10.83
N GLY A 49 -8.58 -4.09 9.84
CA GLY A 49 -9.94 -3.57 9.99
C GLY A 49 -10.04 -2.32 10.84
N GLN A 50 -8.94 -1.69 11.21
CA GLN A 50 -8.91 -0.50 12.06
C GLN A 50 -8.53 0.78 11.30
N GLY A 51 -8.48 0.72 9.98
CA GLY A 51 -8.18 1.90 9.16
C GLY A 51 -6.70 2.21 8.99
N VAL A 52 -5.79 1.37 9.45
CA VAL A 52 -4.35 1.61 9.33
C VAL A 52 -3.92 1.61 7.88
N ALA A 53 -4.29 0.59 7.13
CA ALA A 53 -3.94 0.48 5.71
C ALA A 53 -4.55 1.62 4.90
N THR A 54 -5.76 2.05 5.25
CA THR A 54 -6.41 3.19 4.62
C THR A 54 -5.62 4.47 4.85
N THR A 55 -5.20 4.70 6.10
CA THR A 55 -4.40 5.88 6.45
C THR A 55 -3.08 5.90 5.69
N LEU A 56 -2.41 4.74 5.65
CA LEU A 56 -1.14 4.63 4.94
C LEU A 56 -1.31 4.87 3.44
N THR A 57 -2.37 4.32 2.86
CA THR A 57 -2.69 4.51 1.44
C THR A 57 -2.95 5.97 1.11
N TYR A 58 -3.71 6.68 1.92
CA TYR A 58 -3.94 8.11 1.72
C TYR A 58 -2.64 8.90 1.74
N ARG A 59 -1.73 8.55 2.62
CA ARG A 59 -0.42 9.23 2.66
C ARG A 59 0.37 8.97 1.39
N MET A 60 0.37 7.72 0.91
CA MET A 60 1.06 7.40 -0.34
C MET A 60 0.45 8.11 -1.54
N LEU A 61 -0.89 8.21 -1.60
CA LEU A 61 -1.57 8.92 -2.66
C LEU A 61 -1.25 10.42 -2.63
N ALA A 62 -1.20 11.01 -1.45
CA ALA A 62 -0.84 12.41 -1.32
C ALA A 62 0.59 12.68 -1.80
N ASP A 63 1.52 11.80 -1.45
CA ASP A 63 2.91 11.95 -1.89
C ASP A 63 3.05 11.73 -3.40
N ALA A 64 2.32 10.77 -3.98
CA ALA A 64 2.31 10.58 -5.42
C ALA A 64 1.80 11.82 -6.15
N ARG A 65 0.79 12.47 -5.60
CA ARG A 65 0.25 13.70 -6.17
C ARG A 65 1.26 14.84 -6.13
N GLU A 66 1.98 14.98 -5.03
CA GLU A 66 3.04 15.98 -4.92
C GLU A 66 4.19 15.74 -5.90
N LEU A 67 4.41 14.49 -6.27
CA LEU A 67 5.43 14.10 -7.24
C LEU A 67 4.94 14.16 -8.69
N ASP A 68 3.77 14.75 -8.92
CA ASP A 68 3.17 14.91 -10.23
C ASP A 68 2.91 13.58 -10.95
N CYS A 69 2.56 12.55 -10.19
CA CYS A 69 2.15 11.28 -10.80
C CYS A 69 0.69 11.36 -11.24
N ASP A 70 0.45 11.17 -12.54
CA ASP A 70 -0.88 11.20 -13.12
C ASP A 70 -1.68 9.94 -12.85
N HIS A 71 -0.99 8.83 -12.65
CA HIS A 71 -1.61 7.53 -12.48
C HIS A 71 -1.01 6.83 -11.27
N VAL A 72 -1.87 6.18 -10.49
CA VAL A 72 -1.43 5.32 -9.38
C VAL A 72 -2.03 3.95 -9.60
N MET A 73 -1.17 2.95 -9.64
CA MET A 73 -1.56 1.55 -9.74
C MET A 73 -1.35 0.86 -8.41
N VAL A 74 -2.13 -0.16 -8.15
CA VAL A 74 -1.95 -0.97 -6.96
C VAL A 74 -2.04 -2.45 -7.34
N TYR A 75 -1.12 -3.23 -6.78
CA TYR A 75 -1.18 -4.68 -6.88
C TYR A 75 -1.82 -5.19 -5.59
N SER A 76 -3.03 -5.67 -5.71
CA SER A 76 -3.84 -6.05 -4.56
C SER A 76 -4.04 -7.56 -4.52
N THR A 77 -3.95 -8.13 -3.33
CA THR A 77 -4.43 -9.48 -3.09
C THR A 77 -5.96 -9.46 -3.02
N ALA A 78 -6.57 -10.64 -3.06
CA ALA A 78 -8.02 -10.75 -2.89
C ALA A 78 -8.49 -10.11 -1.59
N GLN A 79 -7.72 -10.23 -0.51
CA GLN A 79 -8.04 -9.63 0.77
C GLN A 79 -8.01 -8.11 0.74
N GLY A 80 -7.05 -7.53 0.02
CA GLY A 80 -6.90 -6.08 -0.06
C GLY A 80 -7.83 -5.41 -1.04
N PHE A 81 -8.52 -6.19 -1.86
CA PHE A 81 -9.33 -5.64 -2.94
C PHE A 81 -10.41 -4.68 -2.46
N SER A 82 -11.11 -5.02 -1.38
CA SER A 82 -12.22 -4.19 -0.91
C SER A 82 -11.76 -2.81 -0.45
N LEU A 83 -10.57 -2.70 0.12
CA LEU A 83 -10.00 -1.42 0.50
C LEU A 83 -9.83 -0.52 -0.73
N PHE A 84 -9.14 -1.03 -1.74
CA PHE A 84 -8.83 -0.21 -2.92
C PHE A 84 -10.08 0.09 -3.74
N HIS A 85 -11.01 -0.85 -3.80
CA HIS A 85 -12.28 -0.63 -4.48
C HIS A 85 -13.06 0.53 -3.82
N ARG A 86 -13.10 0.56 -2.48
CA ARG A 86 -13.76 1.65 -1.75
C ARG A 86 -13.09 3.00 -1.99
N LEU A 87 -11.79 3.00 -2.27
CA LEU A 87 -11.04 4.22 -2.54
C LEU A 87 -11.16 4.68 -3.99
N GLY A 88 -11.91 3.96 -4.82
CA GLY A 88 -12.16 4.35 -6.21
C GLY A 88 -11.22 3.73 -7.23
N PHE A 89 -10.38 2.78 -6.82
CA PHE A 89 -9.54 2.07 -7.79
C PHE A 89 -10.37 1.12 -8.63
N GLU A 90 -10.05 1.04 -9.92
CA GLU A 90 -10.70 0.16 -10.85
C GLU A 90 -9.77 -0.97 -11.28
N ILE A 91 -10.33 -2.16 -11.47
CA ILE A 91 -9.57 -3.30 -11.96
C ILE A 91 -9.28 -3.09 -13.45
N PHE A 92 -7.99 -3.13 -13.84
CA PHE A 92 -7.65 -3.13 -15.26
C PHE A 92 -6.92 -4.41 -15.68
N SER A 93 -6.47 -5.22 -14.74
CA SER A 93 -5.78 -6.47 -15.02
C SER A 93 -5.91 -7.40 -13.83
N GLN A 94 -6.00 -8.69 -14.10
CA GLN A 94 -6.02 -9.72 -13.06
C GLN A 94 -4.93 -10.74 -13.38
N ARG A 95 -4.23 -11.16 -12.32
CA ARG A 95 -3.20 -12.18 -12.42
C ARG A 95 -3.43 -13.26 -11.40
N GLN A 96 -3.09 -14.47 -11.77
CA GLN A 96 -3.17 -15.60 -10.88
C GLN A 96 -1.77 -16.03 -10.49
N TRP A 97 -1.54 -16.16 -9.19
CA TRP A 97 -0.25 -16.57 -8.66
C TRP A 97 -0.34 -17.99 -8.13
N PHE A 98 0.67 -18.77 -8.43
CA PHE A 98 0.77 -20.14 -7.93
C PHE A 98 1.91 -20.18 -6.93
N LEU A 99 1.57 -20.50 -5.67
CA LEU A 99 2.53 -20.56 -4.59
C LEU A 99 2.81 -21.99 -4.19
N PRO A 100 4.03 -22.28 -3.71
CA PRO A 100 4.30 -23.59 -3.12
C PRO A 100 3.34 -23.87 -1.96
N PRO A 101 3.00 -25.15 -1.72
CA PRO A 101 2.14 -25.48 -0.58
C PRO A 101 2.72 -24.97 0.73
N GLY A 102 1.84 -24.46 1.59
CA GLY A 102 2.21 -23.97 2.91
C GLY A 102 2.64 -22.53 2.98
N ILE A 103 2.61 -21.79 1.85
CA ILE A 103 2.92 -20.35 1.83
C ILE A 103 1.62 -19.58 1.64
N ASP A 104 1.30 -18.71 2.60
CA ASP A 104 0.20 -17.77 2.51
C ASP A 104 0.73 -16.40 2.17
N TYR A 105 0.16 -15.79 1.15
CA TYR A 105 0.53 -14.45 0.72
C TYR A 105 -0.67 -13.53 0.89
N GLU A 106 -0.50 -12.50 1.68
CA GLU A 106 -1.60 -11.56 1.97
C GLU A 106 -1.49 -10.26 1.21
#